data_7d39343b21d55e05095d49f3b4e707ec
#
_entry.id   7d39343b21d55e05095d49f3b4e707ec
#
_cell.length_a   1.000
_cell.length_b   1.000
_cell.length_c   1.000
_cell.angle_alpha   90.00
_cell.angle_beta   90.00
_cell.angle_gamma   90.00
#
_symmetry.space_group_name_H-M   'P 1'
#
loop_
_entity.id
_entity.type
_entity.pdbx_description
1 polymer ?
#
loop_
_entity_poly.entity_id
_entity_poly.type
_entity_poly.pdbx_seq_one_letter_code
_entity_poly.pdbx_strand_id
1 'polypeptide(L)'
;MKTFYLTDAGKVRSHNEDSVTILKNDAGEYLLIVADGMGGHRAGEVASSMVVTHLGKRFNDLVTVGTKYDATNWLKDNISEINHHIVEYASNNPESKGMGTTVVVALLTHDFLLYANVGDSSGFAMKNGHLLKVTKDHTLVQLLVQAGDLTEEEAKYHPKKNVLMKALGGEEDVVPDIYEVDMSFDAVLLSSDGLTNMLSNEAIEKVLNDPELSIEDKVVKLIRKCNARGGTDNISVAYLVKESGE
;
A
#
# COMPACT_ATOMS: atom_id res chain seq x y z
N MET A 1 -3.07 4.94 19.83
CA MET A 1 -2.89 4.98 18.35
C MET A 1 -3.84 5.97 17.72
N LYS A 2 -3.38 6.87 16.85
CA LYS A 2 -4.18 7.71 15.96
C LYS A 2 -4.04 7.23 14.52
N THR A 3 -5.13 7.28 13.75
CA THR A 3 -5.15 6.80 12.36
C THR A 3 -5.89 7.78 11.47
N PHE A 4 -5.41 7.95 10.25
CA PHE A 4 -6.12 8.67 9.21
C PHE A 4 -5.74 8.13 7.84
N TYR A 5 -6.68 8.08 6.91
CA TYR A 5 -6.43 7.73 5.52
C TYR A 5 -7.20 8.65 4.58
N LEU A 6 -6.67 8.82 3.37
CA LEU A 6 -7.29 9.64 2.34
C LEU A 6 -6.85 9.14 0.97
N THR A 7 -7.77 9.23 0.01
CA THR A 7 -7.50 9.00 -1.40
C THR A 7 -7.96 10.19 -2.22
N ASP A 8 -7.26 10.49 -3.32
CA ASP A 8 -7.53 11.62 -4.22
C ASP A 8 -7.25 11.20 -5.66
N ALA A 9 -8.11 11.57 -6.58
CA ALA A 9 -7.96 11.21 -8.00
C ALA A 9 -6.73 11.86 -8.68
N GLY A 10 -6.11 12.82 -8.02
CA GLY A 10 -5.09 13.64 -8.66
C GLY A 10 -5.69 14.70 -9.57
N LYS A 11 -4.86 15.29 -10.44
CA LYS A 11 -5.30 16.35 -11.37
C LYS A 11 -5.45 15.90 -12.81
N VAL A 12 -4.88 14.76 -13.15
CA VAL A 12 -4.78 14.28 -14.55
C VAL A 12 -5.73 13.13 -14.81
N ARG A 13 -5.92 12.24 -13.83
CA ARG A 13 -6.80 11.08 -13.96
C ARG A 13 -8.27 11.51 -13.88
N SER A 14 -9.11 10.92 -14.73
CA SER A 14 -10.57 11.18 -14.73
C SER A 14 -11.31 10.35 -13.66
N HIS A 15 -10.72 9.26 -13.22
CA HIS A 15 -11.26 8.34 -12.21
C HIS A 15 -10.19 8.04 -11.15
N ASN A 16 -10.66 7.62 -9.99
CA ASN A 16 -9.80 7.12 -8.94
C ASN A 16 -9.91 5.60 -8.90
N GLU A 17 -8.84 4.90 -9.25
CA GLU A 17 -8.76 3.45 -9.24
C GLU A 17 -8.06 2.91 -7.98
N ASP A 18 -7.57 3.79 -7.10
CA ASP A 18 -7.05 3.44 -5.81
C ASP A 18 -8.14 3.10 -4.80
N SER A 19 -7.83 2.19 -3.87
CA SER A 19 -8.65 1.92 -2.69
C SER A 19 -7.78 1.89 -1.44
N VAL A 20 -8.27 2.48 -0.34
CA VAL A 20 -7.55 2.59 0.93
C VAL A 20 -8.48 2.44 2.11
N THR A 21 -8.02 1.78 3.18
CA THR A 21 -8.73 1.71 4.46
C THR A 21 -7.79 1.48 5.63
N ILE A 22 -8.26 1.80 6.83
CA ILE A 22 -7.67 1.39 8.11
C ILE A 22 -8.80 0.82 8.96
N LEU A 23 -8.58 -0.38 9.49
CA LEU A 23 -9.54 -1.09 10.33
C LEU A 23 -8.90 -1.40 11.68
N LYS A 24 -9.74 -1.50 12.70
CA LYS A 24 -9.37 -1.94 14.05
C LYS A 24 -10.37 -2.98 14.50
N ASN A 25 -9.90 -4.16 14.94
CA ASN A 25 -10.75 -5.19 15.52
C ASN A 25 -10.93 -5.02 17.04
N ASP A 26 -11.75 -5.88 17.63
CA ASP A 26 -12.04 -5.85 19.07
C ASP A 26 -10.83 -6.20 19.95
N ALA A 27 -9.86 -6.93 19.42
CA ALA A 27 -8.58 -7.20 20.10
C ALA A 27 -7.63 -5.98 20.11
N GLY A 28 -8.00 -4.87 19.46
CA GLY A 28 -7.17 -3.68 19.36
C GLY A 28 -6.08 -3.76 18.30
N GLU A 29 -6.13 -4.76 17.43
CA GLU A 29 -5.22 -4.93 16.29
C GLU A 29 -5.66 -4.03 15.12
N TYR A 30 -4.71 -3.60 14.29
CA TYR A 30 -4.96 -2.71 13.16
C TYR A 30 -4.56 -3.35 11.84
N LEU A 31 -5.41 -3.16 10.82
CA LEU A 31 -5.13 -3.52 9.44
C LEU A 31 -5.20 -2.27 8.57
N LEU A 32 -4.07 -1.88 7.98
CA LEU A 32 -3.99 -0.81 6.99
C LEU A 32 -3.85 -1.46 5.63
N ILE A 33 -4.58 -0.96 4.62
CA ILE A 33 -4.55 -1.49 3.25
C ILE A 33 -4.52 -0.32 2.28
N VAL A 34 -3.63 -0.39 1.29
CA VAL A 34 -3.67 0.43 0.07
C VAL A 34 -3.59 -0.51 -1.13
N ALA A 35 -4.44 -0.29 -2.10
CA ALA A 35 -4.50 -1.03 -3.36
C ALA A 35 -4.61 -0.03 -4.51
N ASP A 36 -3.69 -0.09 -5.46
CA ASP A 36 -3.62 0.75 -6.66
C ASP A 36 -4.13 -0.08 -7.84
N GLY A 37 -5.28 0.30 -8.34
CA GLY A 37 -5.99 -0.42 -9.39
C GLY A 37 -5.47 -0.08 -10.77
N MET A 38 -5.34 -1.09 -11.62
CA MET A 38 -4.93 -0.94 -13.02
C MET A 38 -5.87 -1.68 -13.96
N GLY A 39 -6.03 -1.17 -15.17
CA GLY A 39 -6.85 -1.78 -16.20
C GLY A 39 -7.50 -0.76 -17.11
N GLY A 40 -8.24 -1.24 -18.11
CA GLY A 40 -9.03 -0.36 -18.98
C GLY A 40 -10.37 0.04 -18.34
N HIS A 41 -10.86 1.25 -18.62
CA HIS A 41 -12.13 1.77 -18.14
C HIS A 41 -12.18 1.88 -16.61
N ARG A 42 -13.05 1.09 -15.94
CA ARG A 42 -13.21 1.04 -14.48
C ARG A 42 -12.72 -0.27 -13.85
N ALA A 43 -11.98 -1.05 -14.62
CA ALA A 43 -11.56 -2.37 -14.18
C ALA A 43 -10.60 -2.30 -12.98
N GLY A 44 -9.70 -1.31 -12.95
CA GLY A 44 -8.80 -1.07 -11.82
C GLY A 44 -9.55 -0.71 -10.53
N GLU A 45 -10.55 0.19 -10.60
CA GLU A 45 -11.41 0.55 -9.46
C GLU A 45 -12.09 -0.69 -8.84
N VAL A 46 -12.58 -1.59 -9.69
CA VAL A 46 -13.22 -2.84 -9.24
C VAL A 46 -12.18 -3.74 -8.55
N ALA A 47 -10.99 -3.93 -9.16
CA ALA A 47 -9.95 -4.80 -8.60
C ALA A 47 -9.46 -4.31 -7.22
N SER A 48 -9.13 -3.04 -7.10
CA SER A 48 -8.65 -2.45 -5.83
C SER A 48 -9.73 -2.49 -4.73
N SER A 49 -10.99 -2.21 -5.11
CA SER A 49 -12.13 -2.30 -4.20
C SER A 49 -12.39 -3.74 -3.73
N MET A 50 -12.25 -4.74 -4.62
CA MET A 50 -12.36 -6.16 -4.25
C MET A 50 -11.33 -6.53 -3.18
N VAL A 51 -10.07 -6.10 -3.32
CA VAL A 51 -9.00 -6.36 -2.36
C VAL A 51 -9.32 -5.78 -0.99
N VAL A 52 -9.64 -4.48 -0.94
CA VAL A 52 -9.92 -3.78 0.33
C VAL A 52 -11.15 -4.37 1.02
N THR A 53 -12.19 -4.69 0.26
CA THR A 53 -13.43 -5.28 0.79
C THR A 53 -13.20 -6.70 1.32
N HIS A 54 -12.48 -7.54 0.56
CA HIS A 54 -12.20 -8.92 0.96
C HIS A 54 -11.36 -8.97 2.23
N LEU A 55 -10.19 -8.32 2.22
CA LEU A 55 -9.29 -8.30 3.38
C LEU A 55 -9.95 -7.66 4.60
N GLY A 56 -10.68 -6.56 4.39
CA GLY A 56 -11.38 -5.85 5.45
C GLY A 56 -12.46 -6.70 6.10
N LYS A 57 -13.28 -7.40 5.30
CA LYS A 57 -14.30 -8.32 5.82
C LYS A 57 -13.68 -9.47 6.60
N ARG A 58 -12.66 -10.13 6.01
CA ARG A 58 -11.96 -11.25 6.66
C ARG A 58 -11.31 -10.84 7.98
N PHE A 59 -10.76 -9.62 8.06
CA PHE A 59 -10.17 -9.10 9.30
C PHE A 59 -11.23 -8.79 10.37
N ASN A 60 -12.36 -8.19 9.98
CA ASN A 60 -13.45 -7.90 10.92
C ASN A 60 -14.16 -9.16 11.46
N ASP A 61 -14.09 -10.28 10.72
CA ASP A 61 -14.64 -11.56 11.17
C ASP A 61 -13.71 -12.27 12.19
N LEU A 62 -12.47 -11.76 12.40
CA LEU A 62 -11.53 -12.31 13.38
C LEU A 62 -11.72 -11.67 14.75
N VAL A 63 -11.69 -12.50 15.80
CA VAL A 63 -11.55 -12.01 17.18
C VAL A 63 -10.13 -11.48 17.40
N THR A 64 -9.12 -12.19 16.90
CA THR A 64 -7.69 -11.83 16.90
C THR A 64 -6.99 -12.54 15.74
N VAL A 65 -5.92 -11.95 15.22
CA VAL A 65 -5.09 -12.58 14.18
C VAL A 65 -4.17 -13.68 14.73
N GLY A 66 -4.11 -13.83 16.05
CA GLY A 66 -3.34 -14.88 16.72
C GLY A 66 -1.83 -14.59 16.78
N THR A 67 -1.03 -15.65 16.63
CA THR A 67 0.44 -15.53 16.64
C THR A 67 0.96 -14.91 15.35
N LYS A 68 2.22 -14.47 15.35
CA LYS A 68 2.89 -13.99 14.13
C LYS A 68 2.86 -15.02 12.98
N TYR A 69 2.95 -16.29 13.30
CA TYR A 69 2.82 -17.37 12.31
C TYR A 69 1.40 -17.42 11.72
N ASP A 70 0.38 -17.36 12.57
CA ASP A 70 -1.02 -17.34 12.13
C ASP A 70 -1.32 -16.11 11.27
N ALA A 71 -0.86 -14.93 11.70
CA ALA A 71 -0.98 -13.68 10.97
C ALA A 71 -0.28 -13.69 9.60
N THR A 72 0.92 -14.30 9.54
CA THR A 72 1.66 -14.47 8.28
C THR A 72 0.90 -15.35 7.29
N ASN A 73 0.37 -16.47 7.76
CA ASN A 73 -0.43 -17.36 6.92
C ASN A 73 -1.74 -16.69 6.50
N TRP A 74 -2.42 -16.02 7.43
CA TRP A 74 -3.64 -15.28 7.14
C TRP A 74 -3.45 -14.26 6.01
N LEU A 75 -2.36 -13.47 6.05
CA LEU A 75 -2.03 -12.52 4.99
C LEU A 75 -1.81 -13.23 3.64
N LYS A 76 -1.00 -14.31 3.62
CA LYS A 76 -0.72 -15.07 2.40
C LYS A 76 -1.97 -15.69 1.79
N ASP A 77 -2.75 -16.37 2.62
CA ASP A 77 -3.93 -17.12 2.18
C ASP A 77 -5.00 -16.17 1.65
N ASN A 78 -5.31 -15.08 2.37
CA ASN A 78 -6.34 -14.13 1.94
C ASN A 78 -5.90 -13.29 0.72
N ILE A 79 -4.62 -12.96 0.58
CA ILE A 79 -4.13 -12.27 -0.63
C ILE A 79 -4.14 -13.22 -1.84
N SER A 80 -3.81 -14.50 -1.67
CA SER A 80 -3.95 -15.50 -2.72
C SER A 80 -5.42 -15.75 -3.08
N GLU A 81 -6.31 -15.87 -2.10
CA GLU A 81 -7.75 -16.07 -2.33
C GLU A 81 -8.35 -14.90 -3.13
N ILE A 82 -8.06 -13.65 -2.75
CA ILE A 82 -8.58 -12.50 -3.50
C ILE A 82 -7.98 -12.39 -4.91
N ASN A 83 -6.73 -12.80 -5.11
CA ASN A 83 -6.15 -12.88 -6.44
C ASN A 83 -6.96 -13.82 -7.35
N HIS A 84 -7.29 -15.02 -6.88
CA HIS A 84 -8.13 -15.95 -7.64
C HIS A 84 -9.51 -15.36 -7.97
N HIS A 85 -10.14 -14.64 -7.02
CA HIS A 85 -11.43 -13.98 -7.28
C HIS A 85 -11.32 -12.89 -8.34
N ILE A 86 -10.21 -12.13 -8.39
CA ILE A 86 -9.99 -11.11 -9.43
C ILE A 86 -9.83 -11.78 -10.80
N VAL A 87 -9.03 -12.85 -10.89
CA VAL A 87 -8.82 -13.62 -12.14
C VAL A 87 -10.14 -14.22 -12.62
N GLU A 88 -10.91 -14.83 -11.73
CA GLU A 88 -12.23 -15.39 -12.03
C GLU A 88 -13.22 -14.31 -12.50
N TYR A 89 -13.26 -13.16 -11.81
CA TYR A 89 -14.10 -12.04 -12.19
C TYR A 89 -13.74 -11.53 -13.61
N ALA A 90 -12.46 -11.33 -13.90
CA ALA A 90 -11.98 -10.89 -15.21
C ALA A 90 -12.34 -11.89 -16.33
N SER A 91 -12.29 -13.18 -16.01
CA SER A 91 -12.64 -14.25 -16.97
C SER A 91 -14.13 -14.28 -17.30
N ASN A 92 -14.98 -13.94 -16.33
CA ASN A 92 -16.44 -13.93 -16.48
C ASN A 92 -17.01 -12.59 -17.01
N ASN A 93 -16.19 -11.52 -17.02
CA ASN A 93 -16.58 -10.17 -17.43
C ASN A 93 -15.61 -9.62 -18.48
N PRO A 94 -15.90 -9.78 -19.80
CA PRO A 94 -14.98 -9.39 -20.87
C PRO A 94 -14.54 -7.92 -20.86
N GLU A 95 -15.38 -7.02 -20.33
CA GLU A 95 -15.07 -5.60 -20.15
C GLU A 95 -14.01 -5.34 -19.06
N SER A 96 -13.81 -6.32 -18.19
CA SER A 96 -12.80 -6.27 -17.10
C SER A 96 -11.50 -7.00 -17.49
N LYS A 97 -11.34 -7.38 -18.76
CA LYS A 97 -10.13 -8.05 -19.23
C LYS A 97 -8.88 -7.21 -18.98
N GLY A 98 -7.90 -7.82 -18.31
CA GLY A 98 -6.66 -7.16 -17.95
C GLY A 98 -6.78 -6.25 -16.71
N MET A 99 -7.87 -6.41 -15.93
CA MET A 99 -7.96 -5.80 -14.61
C MET A 99 -6.91 -6.38 -13.68
N GLY A 100 -6.41 -5.54 -12.79
CA GLY A 100 -5.48 -5.93 -11.75
C GLY A 100 -5.34 -4.84 -10.71
N THR A 101 -4.57 -5.12 -9.68
CA THR A 101 -4.26 -4.14 -8.65
C THR A 101 -2.98 -4.51 -7.91
N THR A 102 -2.30 -3.53 -7.36
CA THR A 102 -1.32 -3.74 -6.30
C THR A 102 -2.04 -4.05 -4.99
N VAL A 103 -1.31 -4.48 -3.99
CA VAL A 103 -1.73 -4.44 -2.60
C VAL A 103 -0.53 -4.25 -1.68
N VAL A 104 -0.59 -3.28 -0.80
CA VAL A 104 0.29 -3.17 0.36
C VAL A 104 -0.55 -3.15 1.63
N VAL A 105 -0.16 -3.98 2.58
CA VAL A 105 -0.86 -4.16 3.87
C VAL A 105 0.12 -3.95 5.00
N ALA A 106 -0.32 -3.31 6.08
CA ALA A 106 0.35 -3.36 7.37
C ALA A 106 -0.62 -3.93 8.41
N LEU A 107 -0.20 -5.01 9.07
CA LEU A 107 -0.93 -5.68 10.14
C LEU A 107 -0.18 -5.47 11.45
N LEU A 108 -0.77 -4.67 12.34
CA LEU A 108 -0.20 -4.30 13.63
C LEU A 108 -0.99 -4.94 14.76
N THR A 109 -0.28 -5.63 15.63
CA THR A 109 -0.78 -6.16 16.91
C THR A 109 -0.05 -5.52 18.09
N HIS A 110 -0.25 -6.03 19.30
CA HIS A 110 0.56 -5.63 20.47
C HIS A 110 1.99 -6.16 20.39
N ASP A 111 2.22 -7.29 19.70
CA ASP A 111 3.47 -8.05 19.75
C ASP A 111 4.32 -7.94 18.48
N PHE A 112 3.69 -7.63 17.32
CA PHE A 112 4.39 -7.57 16.05
C PHE A 112 3.74 -6.62 15.05
N LEU A 113 4.55 -6.16 14.09
CA LEU A 113 4.15 -5.42 12.91
C LEU A 113 4.63 -6.16 11.66
N LEU A 114 3.68 -6.63 10.85
CA LEU A 114 3.94 -7.27 9.56
C LEU A 114 3.48 -6.39 8.41
N TYR A 115 4.25 -6.44 7.32
CA TYR A 115 3.81 -5.92 6.03
C TYR A 115 3.67 -7.05 5.03
N ALA A 116 2.67 -6.94 4.15
CA ALA A 116 2.54 -7.78 2.96
C ALA A 116 2.52 -6.89 1.73
N ASN A 117 3.20 -7.29 0.66
CA ASN A 117 3.27 -6.49 -0.57
C ASN A 117 3.15 -7.34 -1.84
N VAL A 118 2.35 -6.86 -2.79
CA VAL A 118 2.32 -7.25 -4.19
C VAL A 118 2.19 -5.98 -5.03
N GLY A 119 3.20 -5.68 -5.85
CA GLY A 119 3.22 -4.48 -6.69
C GLY A 119 4.24 -3.44 -6.23
N ASP A 120 4.01 -2.18 -6.57
CA ASP A 120 4.88 -1.02 -6.31
C ASP A 120 4.28 0.03 -5.38
N SER A 121 3.09 -0.21 -4.82
CA SER A 121 2.62 0.50 -3.64
C SER A 121 3.57 0.28 -2.48
N SER A 122 3.75 1.29 -1.65
CA SER A 122 4.86 1.32 -0.69
C SER A 122 4.40 1.31 0.76
N GLY A 123 5.10 0.52 1.58
CA GLY A 123 4.97 0.50 3.03
C GLY A 123 6.23 1.08 3.70
N PHE A 124 6.01 1.96 4.67
CA PHE A 124 7.07 2.63 5.44
C PHE A 124 6.83 2.50 6.93
N ALA A 125 7.91 2.49 7.69
CA ALA A 125 7.93 2.69 9.14
C ALA A 125 8.70 3.98 9.47
N MET A 126 8.18 4.77 10.40
CA MET A 126 8.93 5.88 10.98
C MET A 126 9.59 5.45 12.27
N LYS A 127 10.86 5.82 12.43
CA LYS A 127 11.62 5.61 13.67
C LYS A 127 12.55 6.81 13.93
N ASN A 128 12.43 7.40 15.11
CA ASN A 128 13.24 8.57 15.50
C ASN A 128 13.16 9.73 14.49
N GLY A 129 11.98 9.96 13.91
CA GLY A 129 11.75 10.99 12.91
C GLY A 129 12.21 10.65 11.49
N HIS A 130 12.78 9.46 11.25
CA HIS A 130 13.22 9.00 9.93
C HIS A 130 12.22 8.03 9.30
N LEU A 131 11.93 8.24 8.01
CA LEU A 131 11.05 7.41 7.20
C LEU A 131 11.86 6.31 6.50
N LEU A 132 11.60 5.08 6.86
CA LEU A 132 12.28 3.89 6.33
C LEU A 132 11.31 3.12 5.44
N LYS A 133 11.65 2.94 4.16
CA LYS A 133 10.86 2.06 3.27
C LYS A 133 11.09 0.61 3.67
N VAL A 134 9.99 -0.09 3.95
CA VAL A 134 9.98 -1.50 4.40
C VAL A 134 9.81 -2.43 3.21
N THR A 135 8.87 -2.11 2.31
CA THR A 135 8.56 -2.96 1.16
C THR A 135 9.50 -2.72 -0.01
N LYS A 136 9.68 -3.74 -0.85
CA LYS A 136 10.39 -3.65 -2.13
C LYS A 136 9.37 -3.68 -3.25
N ASP A 137 9.58 -2.84 -4.26
CA ASP A 137 8.67 -2.76 -5.38
C ASP A 137 8.86 -3.95 -6.33
N HIS A 138 7.76 -4.48 -6.84
CA HIS A 138 7.79 -5.53 -7.86
C HIS A 138 7.78 -4.91 -9.27
N THR A 139 8.80 -4.08 -9.56
CA THR A 139 8.99 -3.44 -10.87
C THR A 139 10.16 -4.03 -11.62
N LEU A 140 10.18 -3.84 -12.95
CA LEU A 140 11.30 -4.25 -13.78
C LEU A 140 12.62 -3.61 -13.32
N VAL A 141 12.59 -2.33 -13.00
CA VAL A 141 13.82 -1.61 -12.58
C VAL A 141 14.35 -2.13 -11.24
N GLN A 142 13.47 -2.51 -10.31
CA GLN A 142 13.88 -3.10 -9.05
C GLN A 142 14.51 -4.48 -9.23
N LEU A 143 14.04 -5.29 -10.17
CA LEU A 143 14.69 -6.54 -10.54
C LEU A 143 16.09 -6.31 -11.13
N LEU A 144 16.25 -5.30 -12.01
CA LEU A 144 17.55 -4.95 -12.58
C LEU A 144 18.53 -4.43 -11.52
N VAL A 145 18.05 -3.66 -10.53
CA VAL A 145 18.88 -3.24 -9.37
C VAL A 145 19.32 -4.45 -8.55
N GLN A 146 18.42 -5.37 -8.26
CA GLN A 146 18.76 -6.59 -7.52
C GLN A 146 19.75 -7.50 -8.27
N ALA A 147 19.68 -7.54 -9.61
CA ALA A 147 20.61 -8.27 -10.46
C ALA A 147 21.99 -7.55 -10.57
N GLY A 148 22.09 -6.29 -10.15
CA GLY A 148 23.29 -5.47 -10.30
C GLY A 148 23.44 -4.82 -11.67
N ASP A 149 22.42 -4.88 -12.52
CA ASP A 149 22.40 -4.29 -13.88
C ASP A 149 22.11 -2.79 -13.86
N LEU A 150 21.49 -2.29 -12.79
CA LEU A 150 21.24 -0.87 -12.55
C LEU A 150 21.60 -0.48 -11.11
N THR A 151 21.99 0.76 -10.91
CA THR A 151 22.03 1.38 -9.59
C THR A 151 20.65 1.91 -9.19
N GLU A 152 20.39 2.10 -7.89
CA GLU A 152 19.17 2.74 -7.38
C GLU A 152 18.94 4.13 -8.00
N GLU A 153 20.01 4.87 -8.28
CA GLU A 153 19.91 6.20 -8.89
C GLU A 153 19.49 6.12 -10.36
N GLU A 154 20.05 5.20 -11.13
CA GLU A 154 19.67 4.97 -12.53
C GLU A 154 18.22 4.49 -12.66
N ALA A 155 17.77 3.66 -11.75
CA ALA A 155 16.40 3.14 -11.70
C ALA A 155 15.35 4.26 -11.62
N LYS A 156 15.61 5.35 -10.89
CA LYS A 156 14.68 6.49 -10.74
C LYS A 156 14.36 7.18 -12.07
N TYR A 157 15.30 7.19 -13.01
CA TYR A 157 15.16 7.88 -14.31
C TYR A 157 14.96 6.92 -15.47
N HIS A 158 14.89 5.62 -15.22
CA HIS A 158 14.75 4.62 -16.26
C HIS A 158 13.37 4.73 -16.95
N PRO A 159 13.29 4.67 -18.30
CA PRO A 159 12.03 4.85 -19.05
C PRO A 159 10.95 3.80 -18.72
N LYS A 160 11.36 2.63 -18.21
CA LYS A 160 10.45 1.54 -17.80
C LYS A 160 10.32 1.40 -16.27
N LYS A 161 10.52 2.49 -15.52
CA LYS A 161 10.49 2.44 -14.03
C LYS A 161 9.13 2.00 -13.45
N ASN A 162 8.04 2.28 -14.17
CA ASN A 162 6.67 1.95 -13.75
C ASN A 162 6.17 0.61 -14.35
N VAL A 163 7.06 -0.23 -14.92
CA VAL A 163 6.64 -1.54 -15.43
C VAL A 163 6.54 -2.52 -14.28
N LEU A 164 5.32 -2.87 -13.91
CA LEU A 164 5.03 -3.89 -12.90
C LEU A 164 5.38 -5.28 -13.42
N MET A 165 6.02 -6.05 -12.55
CA MET A 165 6.38 -7.46 -12.79
C MET A 165 5.50 -8.43 -11.99
N LYS A 166 4.74 -7.91 -11.00
CA LYS A 166 3.84 -8.70 -10.16
C LYS A 166 2.68 -7.83 -9.68
N ALA A 167 1.46 -8.31 -9.87
CA ALA A 167 0.24 -7.67 -9.45
C ALA A 167 -0.87 -8.71 -9.25
N LEU A 168 -1.89 -8.40 -8.48
CA LEU A 168 -3.09 -9.24 -8.36
C LEU A 168 -3.91 -9.14 -9.65
N GLY A 169 -4.47 -10.27 -10.09
CA GLY A 169 -5.24 -10.38 -11.33
C GLY A 169 -4.38 -10.62 -12.57
N GLY A 170 -3.03 -10.52 -12.48
CA GLY A 170 -2.12 -10.74 -13.60
C GLY A 170 -1.75 -12.21 -13.83
N GLU A 171 -1.58 -12.96 -12.75
CA GLU A 171 -1.22 -14.38 -12.78
C GLU A 171 -2.17 -15.17 -11.86
N GLU A 172 -2.30 -16.49 -12.13
CA GLU A 172 -3.20 -17.35 -11.35
C GLU A 172 -2.70 -17.52 -9.91
N ASP A 173 -1.40 -17.72 -9.73
CA ASP A 173 -0.78 -17.88 -8.42
C ASP A 173 0.11 -16.68 -8.07
N VAL A 174 -0.29 -15.92 -7.05
CA VAL A 174 0.46 -14.79 -6.52
C VAL A 174 0.72 -14.99 -5.02
N VAL A 175 1.98 -14.95 -4.63
CA VAL A 175 2.39 -15.00 -3.21
C VAL A 175 2.92 -13.62 -2.81
N PRO A 176 2.37 -12.96 -1.77
CA PRO A 176 2.88 -11.68 -1.30
C PRO A 176 4.26 -11.84 -0.63
N ASP A 177 5.09 -10.83 -0.75
CA ASP A 177 6.27 -10.70 0.08
C ASP A 177 5.87 -10.24 1.48
N ILE A 178 6.43 -10.88 2.51
CA ILE A 178 6.13 -10.56 3.92
C ILE A 178 7.39 -9.96 4.56
N TYR A 179 7.20 -8.85 5.27
CA TYR A 179 8.25 -8.16 6.02
C TYR A 179 7.83 -7.99 7.47
N GLU A 180 8.78 -8.14 8.37
CA GLU A 180 8.59 -7.87 9.80
C GLU A 180 9.37 -6.61 10.18
N VAL A 181 8.77 -5.76 10.98
CA VAL A 181 9.39 -4.55 11.52
C VAL A 181 9.42 -4.62 13.04
N ASP A 182 10.54 -4.19 13.61
CA ASP A 182 10.71 -4.05 15.05
C ASP A 182 9.66 -3.11 15.66
N MET A 183 9.12 -3.46 16.83
CA MET A 183 8.05 -2.72 17.50
C MET A 183 8.47 -1.34 18.03
N SER A 184 9.73 -0.95 17.89
CA SER A 184 10.25 0.37 18.27
C SER A 184 9.98 1.47 17.22
N PHE A 185 9.03 1.28 16.29
CA PHE A 185 8.59 2.30 15.35
C PHE A 185 7.70 3.35 16.02
N ASP A 186 7.66 4.56 15.45
CA ASP A 186 6.81 5.67 15.91
C ASP A 186 5.50 5.76 15.11
N ALA A 187 5.57 5.44 13.80
CA ALA A 187 4.42 5.50 12.91
C ALA A 187 4.55 4.53 11.73
N VAL A 188 3.41 4.21 11.10
CA VAL A 188 3.26 3.39 9.89
C VAL A 188 2.64 4.25 8.81
N LEU A 189 3.21 4.23 7.59
CA LEU A 189 2.66 4.87 6.41
C LEU A 189 2.56 3.85 5.27
N LEU A 190 1.40 3.76 4.64
CA LEU A 190 1.22 3.08 3.36
C LEU A 190 0.81 4.11 2.31
N SER A 191 1.26 3.90 1.08
CA SER A 191 0.82 4.75 -0.04
C SER A 191 0.81 4.01 -1.37
N SER A 192 -0.03 4.46 -2.32
CA SER A 192 0.14 4.16 -3.74
C SER A 192 1.35 4.92 -4.30
N ASP A 193 1.75 4.57 -5.52
CA ASP A 193 2.89 5.15 -6.22
C ASP A 193 2.70 6.65 -6.54
N GLY A 194 1.44 7.13 -6.61
CA GLY A 194 1.13 8.54 -6.80
C GLY A 194 1.68 9.47 -5.71
N LEU A 195 1.97 8.96 -4.50
CA LEU A 195 2.70 9.71 -3.47
C LEU A 195 4.21 9.74 -3.78
N THR A 196 4.80 8.55 -3.96
CA THR A 196 6.26 8.36 -4.05
C THR A 196 6.83 8.80 -5.39
N ASN A 197 6.04 8.80 -6.46
CA ASN A 197 6.41 9.38 -7.75
C ASN A 197 6.49 10.91 -7.71
N MET A 198 5.75 11.57 -6.81
CA MET A 198 5.69 13.02 -6.68
C MET A 198 6.57 13.58 -5.57
N LEU A 199 6.79 12.85 -4.49
CA LEU A 199 7.52 13.32 -3.31
C LEU A 199 8.67 12.37 -2.97
N SER A 200 9.85 12.93 -2.70
CA SER A 200 10.96 12.16 -2.14
C SER A 200 10.68 11.79 -0.68
N ASN A 201 11.38 10.78 -0.16
CA ASN A 201 11.25 10.36 1.24
C ASN A 201 11.51 11.52 2.20
N GLU A 202 12.50 12.38 1.93
CA GLU A 202 12.81 13.56 2.76
C GLU A 202 11.65 14.58 2.75
N ALA A 203 10.96 14.73 1.62
CA ALA A 203 9.83 15.64 1.51
C ALA A 203 8.59 15.11 2.25
N ILE A 204 8.40 13.80 2.29
CA ILE A 204 7.36 13.12 3.08
C ILE A 204 7.72 13.24 4.57
N GLU A 205 8.92 12.86 4.96
CA GLU A 205 9.46 12.91 6.32
C GLU A 205 9.30 14.30 6.94
N LYS A 206 9.63 15.36 6.18
CA LYS A 206 9.47 16.75 6.61
C LYS A 206 8.01 17.10 6.96
N VAL A 207 7.05 16.55 6.24
CA VAL A 207 5.61 16.79 6.53
C VAL A 207 5.18 16.00 7.75
N LEU A 208 5.59 14.73 7.85
CA LEU A 208 5.20 13.85 8.95
C LEU A 208 5.80 14.28 10.29
N ASN A 209 6.98 14.92 10.28
CA ASN A 209 7.65 15.45 11.48
C ASN A 209 7.19 16.85 11.89
N ASP A 210 6.28 17.50 11.15
CA ASP A 210 5.78 18.83 11.49
C ASP A 210 4.91 18.75 12.78
N PRO A 211 5.37 19.31 13.92
CA PRO A 211 4.65 19.17 15.19
C PRO A 211 3.38 20.02 15.27
N GLU A 212 3.24 21.02 14.39
CA GLU A 212 2.08 21.92 14.35
C GLU A 212 0.87 21.31 13.62
N LEU A 213 1.06 20.18 12.90
CA LEU A 213 0.02 19.55 12.11
C LEU A 213 -0.61 18.37 12.86
N SER A 214 -1.93 18.31 12.80
CA SER A 214 -2.67 17.09 13.17
C SER A 214 -2.32 15.94 12.20
N ILE A 215 -2.67 14.70 12.57
CA ILE A 215 -2.46 13.54 11.69
C ILE A 215 -3.21 13.70 10.36
N GLU A 216 -4.43 14.25 10.41
CA GLU A 216 -5.27 14.54 9.25
C GLU A 216 -4.61 15.59 8.36
N ASP A 217 -4.13 16.70 8.95
CA ASP A 217 -3.48 17.79 8.20
C ASP A 217 -2.17 17.33 7.53
N LYS A 218 -1.44 16.41 8.16
CA LYS A 218 -0.24 15.80 7.56
C LYS A 218 -0.58 15.08 6.28
N VAL A 219 -1.56 14.18 6.31
CA VAL A 219 -1.99 13.42 5.13
C VAL A 219 -2.56 14.34 4.05
N VAL A 220 -3.44 15.28 4.42
CA VAL A 220 -3.98 16.28 3.47
C VAL A 220 -2.86 17.10 2.85
N LYS A 221 -1.84 17.51 3.64
CA LYS A 221 -0.67 18.28 3.14
C LYS A 221 0.16 17.47 2.16
N LEU A 222 0.34 16.16 2.37
CA LEU A 222 1.03 15.26 1.44
C LEU A 222 0.31 15.24 0.09
N ILE A 223 -1.01 14.96 0.08
CA ILE A 223 -1.82 14.93 -1.16
C ILE A 223 -1.79 16.28 -1.88
N ARG A 224 -1.97 17.39 -1.15
CA ARG A 224 -1.87 18.73 -1.74
C ARG A 224 -0.52 19.01 -2.39
N LYS A 225 0.58 18.52 -1.79
CA LYS A 225 1.92 18.66 -2.37
C LYS A 225 2.08 17.84 -3.64
N CYS A 226 1.54 16.62 -3.70
CA CYS A 226 1.52 15.80 -4.92
C CYS A 226 0.73 16.50 -6.03
N ASN A 227 -0.45 16.99 -5.72
CA ASN A 227 -1.28 17.75 -6.65
C ASN A 227 -0.61 19.06 -7.13
N ALA A 228 0.12 19.75 -6.25
CA ALA A 228 0.87 20.96 -6.62
C ALA A 228 2.06 20.65 -7.57
N ARG A 229 2.57 19.41 -7.56
CA ARG A 229 3.64 18.94 -8.47
C ARG A 229 3.13 18.28 -9.76
N GLY A 230 1.84 18.35 -9.99
CA GLY A 230 1.22 17.84 -11.22
C GLY A 230 0.05 16.91 -10.97
N GLY A 231 0.08 16.10 -9.90
CA GLY A 231 -0.99 15.16 -9.56
C GLY A 231 -1.30 14.21 -10.73
N THR A 232 -0.26 13.59 -11.29
CA THR A 232 -0.35 12.82 -12.54
C THR A 232 -1.02 11.48 -12.37
N ASP A 233 -1.17 11.02 -11.12
CA ASP A 233 -1.84 9.76 -10.79
C ASP A 233 -2.78 9.90 -9.60
N ASN A 234 -3.54 8.83 -9.30
CA ASN A 234 -4.29 8.67 -8.07
C ASN A 234 -3.32 8.62 -6.89
N ILE A 235 -3.73 9.17 -5.75
CA ILE A 235 -2.86 9.30 -4.58
C ILE A 235 -3.60 8.78 -3.36
N SER A 236 -3.15 7.67 -2.81
CA SER A 236 -3.73 7.09 -1.60
C SER A 236 -2.71 6.99 -0.49
N VAL A 237 -3.13 7.35 0.71
CA VAL A 237 -2.29 7.36 1.91
C VAL A 237 -3.07 6.79 3.09
N ALA A 238 -2.49 5.81 3.79
CA ALA A 238 -2.95 5.34 5.10
C ALA A 238 -1.84 5.59 6.13
N TYR A 239 -2.17 6.30 7.21
CA TYR A 239 -1.20 6.72 8.21
C TYR A 239 -1.67 6.39 9.63
N LEU A 240 -0.80 5.73 10.41
CA LEU A 240 -1.02 5.37 11.80
C LEU A 240 0.16 5.87 12.64
N VAL A 241 -0.13 6.51 13.78
CA VAL A 241 0.88 7.05 14.71
C VAL A 241 0.66 6.47 16.10
N LYS A 242 1.73 6.02 16.75
CA LYS A 242 1.72 5.71 18.18
C LYS A 242 1.55 6.98 18.99
N GLU A 243 0.68 6.94 19.98
CA GLU A 243 0.59 8.04 20.97
C GLU A 243 1.70 7.91 22.00
N SER A 244 2.24 9.04 22.41
CA SER A 244 3.30 9.07 23.42
C SER A 244 2.79 8.44 24.72
N GLY A 245 3.33 7.26 25.08
CA GLY A 245 2.94 6.52 26.28
C GLY A 245 2.36 5.12 26.04
N GLU A 246 2.27 4.68 24.80
CA GLU A 246 1.92 3.30 24.41
C GLU A 246 3.14 2.48 23.99
#